data_ec9acae0d7db4d10469a305a0d20d538
#
_entry.id   ec9acae0d7db4d10469a305a0d20d538
#
_cell.length_a   1.000
_cell.length_b   1.000
_cell.length_c   1.000
_cell.angle_alpha   90.00
_cell.angle_beta   90.00
_cell.angle_gamma   90.00
#
_symmetry.space_group_name_H-M   'P 1'
#
loop_
_entity.id
_entity.type
_entity.pdbx_description
1 polymer ?
#
loop_
_entity_poly.entity_id
_entity_poly.type
_entity_poly.pdbx_seq_one_letter_code
_entity_poly.pdbx_strand_id
1 'polypeptide(L)'
;MICLNSKTLNMDKIYNPPSWRNDTVLPLPPEVKANAWAVDAGCSGNPGPMEYQCVDLQTGARIFHHGPLQGTNNIGEFLAIVHALALMEQKGITDKVIYSDSVNAQLWVKKMQCKTKLEHTPQTAKAHELVQRAELWLRTHSFRVPILKWDTKKWGEIPADFGRKSGSKK
;
A
#
# COMPACT_ATOMS: atom_id res chain seq x y z
N MET A 1 -10.06 -4.70 13.08
CA MET A 1 -9.66 -3.85 11.98
C MET A 1 -8.49 -4.44 11.25
N ILE A 2 -8.48 -4.22 9.98
CA ILE A 2 -7.35 -4.65 9.18
C ILE A 2 -6.13 -3.97 9.75
N CYS A 3 -5.05 -4.53 9.70
CA CYS A 3 -3.76 -3.90 9.93
C CYS A 3 -3.76 -2.72 10.90
N LEU A 4 -4.80 -2.55 11.66
CA LEU A 4 -4.91 -1.41 12.57
C LEU A 4 -4.46 -1.75 13.96
N ASN A 5 -4.33 -3.02 14.21
CA ASN A 5 -3.80 -3.47 15.47
C ASN A 5 -2.30 -3.21 15.46
N SER A 6 -1.84 -2.34 16.33
CA SER A 6 -0.43 -2.00 16.37
C SER A 6 0.45 -3.22 16.64
N LYS A 7 -0.09 -4.21 17.34
CA LYS A 7 0.66 -5.44 17.57
C LYS A 7 0.89 -6.19 16.28
N THR A 8 -0.12 -6.23 15.41
CA THR A 8 0.00 -6.90 14.12
C THR A 8 0.97 -6.16 13.21
N LEU A 9 0.91 -4.85 13.22
CA LEU A 9 1.73 -4.02 12.36
C LEU A 9 3.09 -3.72 12.93
N ASN A 10 3.26 -3.96 14.23
CA ASN A 10 4.53 -3.67 14.86
C ASN A 10 4.92 -2.22 14.70
N MET A 11 3.96 -1.34 14.88
CA MET A 11 4.11 0.07 14.54
C MET A 11 5.11 0.80 15.41
N ASP A 12 5.36 0.28 16.60
CA ASP A 12 6.28 0.92 17.53
C ASP A 12 7.72 0.60 17.23
N LYS A 13 7.97 -0.31 16.31
CA LYS A 13 9.33 -0.66 15.94
C LYS A 13 9.80 0.24 14.81
N ILE A 14 11.01 0.72 14.94
CA ILE A 14 11.64 1.48 13.87
C ILE A 14 12.01 0.48 12.79
N TYR A 15 11.49 0.71 11.61
CA TYR A 15 11.80 -0.14 10.48
C TYR A 15 13.15 0.24 9.90
N ASN A 16 13.97 -0.75 9.64
CA ASN A 16 15.23 -0.54 8.93
C ASN A 16 15.00 -0.85 7.46
N PRO A 17 15.03 0.16 6.60
CA PRO A 17 14.77 -0.09 5.18
C PRO A 17 15.85 -0.98 4.57
N PRO A 18 15.51 -1.70 3.50
CA PRO A 18 16.52 -2.49 2.82
C PRO A 18 17.62 -1.62 2.25
N SER A 19 18.76 -2.24 1.98
CA SER A 19 19.94 -1.49 1.51
C SER A 19 19.70 -0.73 0.21
N TRP A 20 18.72 -1.13 -0.59
CA TRP A 20 18.42 -0.44 -1.84
C TRP A 20 17.61 0.86 -1.60
N ARG A 21 17.20 1.08 -0.37
CA ARG A 21 16.37 2.24 -0.03
C ARG A 21 16.99 2.97 1.16
N ASN A 22 17.51 4.14 0.92
CA ASN A 22 18.10 4.97 1.97
C ASN A 22 17.05 5.86 2.58
N ASP A 23 17.29 6.26 3.82
CA ASP A 23 16.45 7.28 4.47
C ASP A 23 16.96 8.66 4.05
N THR A 24 16.97 8.88 2.76
CA THR A 24 17.37 10.17 2.19
C THR A 24 16.24 10.72 1.37
N VAL A 25 16.20 12.03 1.26
CA VAL A 25 15.21 12.70 0.45
C VAL A 25 15.28 12.15 -0.97
N LEU A 26 14.13 11.75 -1.51
CA LEU A 26 14.06 11.22 -2.86
C LEU A 26 14.00 12.35 -3.86
N PRO A 27 14.64 12.19 -5.04
CA PRO A 27 14.42 13.13 -6.12
C PRO A 27 13.00 12.93 -6.67
N LEU A 28 12.18 13.97 -6.59
CA LEU A 28 10.79 13.89 -7.03
C LEU A 28 10.55 14.89 -8.16
N PRO A 29 9.68 14.53 -9.12
CA PRO A 29 9.23 15.51 -10.12
C PRO A 29 8.54 16.69 -9.44
N PRO A 30 8.60 17.87 -10.06
CA PRO A 30 8.02 19.08 -9.43
C PRO A 30 6.52 18.98 -9.15
N GLU A 31 5.80 18.21 -9.96
CA GLU A 31 4.34 18.06 -9.79
C GLU A 31 3.98 17.16 -8.63
N VAL A 32 4.91 16.34 -8.15
CA VAL A 32 4.63 15.38 -7.10
C VAL A 32 4.71 16.08 -5.75
N LYS A 33 3.69 15.87 -4.93
CA LYS A 33 3.68 16.42 -3.58
C LYS A 33 4.65 15.62 -2.72
N ALA A 34 5.60 16.33 -2.12
CA ALA A 34 6.60 15.68 -1.28
C ALA A 34 6.01 15.23 0.05
N ASN A 35 5.04 15.98 0.57
CA ASN A 35 4.41 15.64 1.85
C ASN A 35 3.38 14.54 1.62
N ALA A 36 3.87 13.35 1.33
CA ALA A 36 3.02 12.26 0.88
C ALA A 36 3.63 10.91 1.23
N TRP A 37 2.78 9.90 1.25
CA TRP A 37 3.20 8.50 1.27
C TRP A 37 2.85 7.88 -0.08
N ALA A 38 3.66 6.95 -0.53
CA ALA A 38 3.38 6.17 -1.72
C ALA A 38 3.23 4.71 -1.34
N VAL A 39 2.27 4.03 -1.94
CA VAL A 39 2.02 2.62 -1.67
C VAL A 39 2.14 1.82 -2.96
N ASP A 40 2.51 0.56 -2.84
CA ASP A 40 2.58 -0.35 -3.98
C ASP A 40 2.51 -1.79 -3.48
N ALA A 41 2.24 -2.70 -4.40
CA ALA A 41 2.20 -4.12 -4.11
C ALA A 41 3.03 -4.88 -5.13
N GLY A 42 3.45 -6.07 -4.76
CA GLY A 42 4.14 -6.98 -5.64
C GLY A 42 3.57 -8.37 -5.45
N CYS A 43 3.53 -9.15 -6.52
CA CYS A 43 3.01 -10.51 -6.46
C CYS A 43 3.77 -11.39 -7.44
N SER A 44 4.31 -12.49 -6.93
CA SER A 44 5.02 -13.46 -7.77
C SER A 44 4.04 -14.48 -8.28
N GLY A 45 3.42 -14.16 -9.41
CA GLY A 45 2.29 -14.92 -9.92
C GLY A 45 1.00 -14.28 -9.48
N ASN A 46 -0.11 -14.64 -10.10
CA ASN A 46 -1.37 -13.97 -9.84
C ASN A 46 -2.53 -14.93 -10.00
N PRO A 47 -2.89 -15.72 -8.95
CA PRO A 47 -2.47 -15.56 -7.56
C PRO A 47 -1.06 -16.09 -7.28
N GLY A 48 -0.53 -15.63 -6.15
CA GLY A 48 0.79 -16.03 -5.71
C GLY A 48 1.16 -15.31 -4.43
N PRO A 49 2.44 -15.41 -4.00
CA PRO A 49 2.89 -14.65 -2.84
C PRO A 49 2.80 -13.15 -3.13
N MET A 50 1.97 -12.48 -2.35
CA MET A 50 1.67 -11.06 -2.51
C MET A 50 2.19 -10.31 -1.30
N GLU A 51 2.78 -9.16 -1.54
CA GLU A 51 3.20 -8.27 -0.46
C GLU A 51 2.93 -6.84 -0.87
N TYR A 52 2.84 -5.95 0.12
CA TYR A 52 2.65 -4.53 -0.15
C TYR A 52 3.44 -3.69 0.83
N GLN A 53 3.69 -2.44 0.46
CA GLN A 53 4.49 -1.56 1.29
C GLN A 53 4.12 -0.11 1.07
N CYS A 54 4.60 0.73 1.98
CA CYS A 54 4.37 2.16 1.96
C CYS A 54 5.70 2.86 2.24
N VAL A 55 5.97 3.93 1.49
CA VAL A 55 7.21 4.68 1.61
C VAL A 55 6.88 6.15 1.78
N ASP A 56 7.59 6.82 2.69
CA ASP A 56 7.47 8.26 2.88
C ASP A 56 8.27 8.95 1.79
N LEU A 57 7.63 9.84 1.03
CA LEU A 57 8.30 10.49 -0.09
C LEU A 57 9.31 11.56 0.36
N GLN A 58 9.16 12.09 1.56
CA GLN A 58 10.10 13.11 2.03
C GLN A 58 11.42 12.51 2.46
N THR A 59 11.40 11.32 3.03
CA THR A 59 12.61 10.71 3.61
C THR A 59 13.09 9.49 2.87
N GLY A 60 12.22 8.86 2.09
CA GLY A 60 12.54 7.58 1.47
C GLY A 60 12.39 6.40 2.41
N ALA A 61 11.98 6.64 3.64
CA ALA A 61 11.85 5.58 4.64
C ALA A 61 10.64 4.70 4.36
N ARG A 62 10.79 3.41 4.58
CA ARG A 62 9.68 2.49 4.48
C ARG A 62 8.82 2.60 5.74
N ILE A 63 7.55 2.98 5.55
CA ILE A 63 6.63 3.17 6.66
C ILE A 63 6.09 1.83 7.14
N PHE A 64 5.70 0.95 6.21
CA PHE A 64 5.30 -0.41 6.55
C PHE A 64 5.50 -1.33 5.36
N HIS A 65 5.53 -2.62 5.69
CA HIS A 65 5.57 -3.71 4.73
C HIS A 65 4.77 -4.87 5.30
N HIS A 66 3.98 -5.52 4.48
CA HIS A 66 3.18 -6.65 4.90
C HIS A 66 3.22 -7.75 3.86
N GLY A 67 3.29 -8.99 4.33
CA GLY A 67 3.37 -10.16 3.46
C GLY A 67 4.73 -10.80 3.53
N PRO A 68 4.99 -11.83 2.73
CA PRO A 68 4.08 -12.34 1.69
C PRO A 68 2.93 -13.17 2.24
N LEU A 69 1.84 -13.15 1.50
CA LEU A 69 0.71 -14.04 1.74
C LEU A 69 0.04 -14.32 0.41
N GLN A 70 -0.63 -15.45 0.32
CA GLN A 70 -1.23 -15.87 -0.95
C GLN A 70 -2.38 -14.94 -1.31
N GLY A 71 -2.27 -14.29 -2.46
CA GLY A 71 -3.27 -13.35 -2.91
C GLY A 71 -3.01 -12.89 -4.33
N THR A 72 -3.42 -11.66 -4.63
CA THR A 72 -3.21 -11.08 -5.95
C THR A 72 -2.62 -9.69 -5.81
N ASN A 73 -2.05 -9.19 -6.89
CA ASN A 73 -1.49 -7.85 -6.91
C ASN A 73 -2.57 -6.80 -6.61
N ASN A 74 -3.74 -6.95 -7.21
CA ASN A 74 -4.81 -5.97 -6.99
C ASN A 74 -5.28 -5.93 -5.54
N ILE A 75 -5.35 -7.08 -4.89
CA ILE A 75 -5.69 -7.12 -3.46
C ILE A 75 -4.60 -6.38 -2.66
N GLY A 76 -3.34 -6.63 -2.98
CA GLY A 76 -2.24 -5.97 -2.29
C GLY A 76 -2.31 -4.46 -2.43
N GLU A 77 -2.59 -3.97 -3.64
CA GLU A 77 -2.72 -2.53 -3.87
C GLU A 77 -3.87 -1.93 -3.04
N PHE A 78 -5.00 -2.63 -3.01
CA PHE A 78 -6.14 -2.19 -2.23
C PHE A 78 -5.82 -2.15 -0.73
N LEU A 79 -5.23 -3.21 -0.23
CA LEU A 79 -4.87 -3.29 1.19
C LEU A 79 -3.84 -2.24 1.57
N ALA A 80 -2.90 -1.95 0.68
CA ALA A 80 -1.88 -0.94 0.95
C ALA A 80 -2.49 0.44 1.17
N ILE A 81 -3.47 0.79 0.34
CA ILE A 81 -4.13 2.10 0.47
C ILE A 81 -4.89 2.17 1.79
N VAL A 82 -5.68 1.15 2.09
CA VAL A 82 -6.47 1.16 3.34
C VAL A 82 -5.57 1.15 4.56
N HIS A 83 -4.49 0.37 4.51
CA HIS A 83 -3.52 0.34 5.60
C HIS A 83 -2.93 1.73 5.85
N ALA A 84 -2.56 2.42 4.77
CA ALA A 84 -2.00 3.76 4.89
C ALA A 84 -3.01 4.74 5.47
N LEU A 85 -4.26 4.68 5.02
CA LEU A 85 -5.32 5.54 5.55
C LEU A 85 -5.53 5.30 7.04
N ALA A 86 -5.59 4.04 7.42
CA ALA A 86 -5.82 3.67 8.82
C ALA A 86 -4.66 4.12 9.70
N LEU A 87 -3.44 3.97 9.21
CA LEU A 87 -2.27 4.37 9.96
C LEU A 87 -2.22 5.89 10.12
N MET A 88 -2.54 6.62 9.07
CA MET A 88 -2.59 8.09 9.16
C MET A 88 -3.62 8.54 10.19
N GLU A 89 -4.80 7.91 10.20
CA GLU A 89 -5.81 8.25 11.19
C GLU A 89 -5.31 7.98 12.60
N GLN A 90 -4.69 6.81 12.79
CA GLN A 90 -4.18 6.44 14.11
C GLN A 90 -3.12 7.43 14.60
N LYS A 91 -2.30 7.95 13.71
CA LYS A 91 -1.24 8.90 14.04
C LYS A 91 -1.68 10.35 14.01
N GLY A 92 -2.91 10.63 13.65
CA GLY A 92 -3.40 12.00 13.55
C GLY A 92 -2.82 12.78 12.39
N ILE A 93 -2.38 12.10 11.34
CA ILE A 93 -1.82 12.74 10.15
C ILE A 93 -2.98 13.13 9.24
N THR A 94 -3.11 14.42 8.98
CA THR A 94 -4.22 14.95 8.18
C THR A 94 -3.75 15.79 6.99
N ASP A 95 -2.46 16.05 6.87
CA ASP A 95 -1.93 16.98 5.87
C ASP A 95 -1.17 16.30 4.74
N LYS A 96 -1.15 14.98 4.71
CA LYS A 96 -0.45 14.24 3.65
C LYS A 96 -1.43 13.71 2.62
N VAL A 97 -0.89 13.31 1.48
CA VAL A 97 -1.67 12.58 0.47
C VAL A 97 -1.06 11.19 0.30
N ILE A 98 -1.81 10.30 -0.33
CA ILE A 98 -1.34 8.95 -0.63
C ILE A 98 -1.31 8.78 -2.14
N TYR A 99 -0.15 8.37 -2.65
CA TYR A 99 0.00 8.04 -4.08
C TYR A 99 -0.11 6.54 -4.29
N SER A 100 -0.85 6.16 -5.31
CA SER A 100 -0.95 4.78 -5.78
C SER A 100 -0.94 4.79 -7.30
N ASP A 101 -0.28 3.82 -7.91
CA ASP A 101 -0.33 3.70 -9.37
C ASP A 101 -1.46 2.79 -9.85
N SER A 102 -2.28 2.28 -8.94
CA SER A 102 -3.35 1.34 -9.26
C SER A 102 -4.70 2.06 -9.37
N VAL A 103 -5.21 2.17 -10.58
CA VAL A 103 -6.54 2.72 -10.81
C VAL A 103 -7.60 1.83 -10.17
N ASN A 104 -7.43 0.52 -10.30
CA ASN A 104 -8.37 -0.46 -9.76
C ASN A 104 -8.51 -0.35 -8.25
N ALA A 105 -7.37 -0.28 -7.56
CA ALA A 105 -7.39 -0.20 -6.11
C ALA A 105 -8.04 1.10 -5.63
N GLN A 106 -7.75 2.20 -6.30
CA GLN A 106 -8.36 3.48 -5.94
C GLN A 106 -9.87 3.44 -6.12
N LEU A 107 -10.34 2.80 -7.18
CA LEU A 107 -11.76 2.66 -7.42
C LEU A 107 -12.41 1.80 -6.33
N TRP A 108 -11.77 0.69 -5.97
CA TRP A 108 -12.30 -0.18 -4.93
C TRP A 108 -12.36 0.52 -3.57
N VAL A 109 -11.37 1.35 -3.26
CA VAL A 109 -11.40 2.14 -2.02
C VAL A 109 -12.57 3.11 -2.05
N LYS A 110 -12.76 3.80 -3.18
CA LYS A 110 -13.84 4.75 -3.31
C LYS A 110 -15.21 4.08 -3.15
N LYS A 111 -15.34 2.87 -3.67
CA LYS A 111 -16.59 2.11 -3.56
C LYS A 111 -16.69 1.32 -2.27
N MET A 112 -15.63 1.33 -1.46
CA MET A 112 -15.57 0.58 -0.22
C MET A 112 -15.82 -0.92 -0.42
N GLN A 113 -15.36 -1.44 -1.56
CA GLN A 113 -15.57 -2.84 -1.92
C GLN A 113 -14.45 -3.32 -2.81
N CYS A 114 -13.80 -4.40 -2.40
CA CYS A 114 -12.74 -5.05 -3.16
C CYS A 114 -13.35 -6.14 -4.02
N LYS A 115 -13.58 -5.86 -5.28
CA LYS A 115 -14.24 -6.81 -6.20
C LYS A 115 -13.26 -7.80 -6.79
N THR A 116 -12.57 -8.51 -5.93
CA THR A 116 -11.63 -9.51 -6.38
C THR A 116 -12.33 -10.79 -6.80
N LYS A 117 -11.72 -11.48 -7.75
CA LYS A 117 -12.18 -12.81 -8.18
C LYS A 117 -11.35 -13.92 -7.57
N LEU A 118 -10.52 -13.61 -6.61
CA LEU A 118 -9.67 -14.61 -5.98
C LEU A 118 -10.52 -15.69 -5.34
N GLU A 119 -10.21 -16.94 -5.67
CA GLU A 119 -10.94 -18.09 -5.15
C GLU A 119 -10.74 -18.22 -3.64
N HIS A 120 -11.80 -18.63 -2.95
CA HIS A 120 -11.73 -18.85 -1.51
C HIS A 120 -11.22 -20.26 -1.25
N THR A 121 -10.00 -20.36 -0.77
CA THR A 121 -9.36 -21.62 -0.44
C THR A 121 -8.69 -21.47 0.92
N PRO A 122 -8.25 -22.58 1.54
CA PRO A 122 -7.48 -22.45 2.79
C PRO A 122 -6.22 -21.57 2.61
N GLN A 123 -5.61 -21.63 1.43
CA GLN A 123 -4.40 -20.85 1.17
C GLN A 123 -4.68 -19.37 1.02
N THR A 124 -5.88 -18.99 0.58
CA THR A 124 -6.23 -17.58 0.38
C THR A 124 -7.09 -17.01 1.51
N ALA A 125 -7.35 -17.81 2.54
CA ALA A 125 -8.24 -17.39 3.62
C ALA A 125 -7.76 -16.11 4.28
N LYS A 126 -6.45 -15.97 4.50
CA LYS A 126 -5.91 -14.78 5.15
C LYS A 126 -6.13 -13.53 4.30
N ALA A 127 -5.92 -13.65 2.99
CA ALA A 127 -6.14 -12.50 2.11
C ALA A 127 -7.59 -12.05 2.15
N HIS A 128 -8.52 -13.00 2.10
CA HIS A 128 -9.95 -12.66 2.17
C HIS A 128 -10.34 -12.06 3.51
N GLU A 129 -9.74 -12.55 4.58
CA GLU A 129 -9.98 -11.97 5.90
C GLU A 129 -9.54 -10.50 5.94
N LEU A 130 -8.35 -10.22 5.42
CA LEU A 130 -7.84 -8.86 5.40
C LEU A 130 -8.70 -7.95 4.52
N VAL A 131 -9.18 -8.47 3.39
CA VAL A 131 -10.07 -7.70 2.52
C VAL A 131 -11.35 -7.33 3.26
N GLN A 132 -11.95 -8.29 3.96
CA GLN A 132 -13.18 -8.01 4.70
C GLN A 132 -12.96 -6.96 5.79
N ARG A 133 -11.83 -7.03 6.48
CA ARG A 133 -11.51 -6.07 7.52
C ARG A 133 -11.25 -4.69 6.92
N ALA A 134 -10.62 -4.63 5.77
CA ALA A 134 -10.39 -3.35 5.09
C ALA A 134 -11.72 -2.73 4.64
N GLU A 135 -12.61 -3.53 4.08
CA GLU A 135 -13.92 -3.04 3.66
C GLU A 135 -14.70 -2.51 4.86
N LEU A 136 -14.64 -3.23 5.98
CA LEU A 136 -15.31 -2.79 7.19
C LEU A 136 -14.74 -1.46 7.68
N TRP A 137 -13.41 -1.32 7.66
CA TRP A 137 -12.78 -0.08 8.06
C TRP A 137 -13.28 1.09 7.21
N LEU A 138 -13.33 0.88 5.90
CA LEU A 138 -13.79 1.94 4.98
C LEU A 138 -15.23 2.36 5.25
N ARG A 139 -16.08 1.41 5.65
CA ARG A 139 -17.49 1.71 5.93
C ARG A 139 -17.71 2.36 7.27
N THR A 140 -16.78 2.20 8.20
CA THR A 140 -16.96 2.68 9.57
C THR A 140 -16.08 3.88 9.90
N HIS A 141 -15.25 4.33 8.97
CA HIS A 141 -14.37 5.47 9.19
C HIS A 141 -14.50 6.46 8.06
N SER A 142 -14.35 7.74 8.40
CA SER A 142 -14.27 8.80 7.40
C SER A 142 -12.82 9.22 7.26
N PHE A 143 -12.42 9.54 6.05
CA PHE A 143 -11.07 10.04 5.84
C PHE A 143 -11.12 11.18 4.83
N ARG A 144 -10.20 12.13 4.98
CA ARG A 144 -10.09 13.28 4.07
C ARG A 144 -8.80 13.28 3.30
N VAL A 145 -7.92 12.34 3.59
CA VAL A 145 -6.64 12.24 2.90
C VAL A 145 -6.90 11.93 1.43
N PRO A 146 -6.40 12.76 0.52
CA PRO A 146 -6.59 12.48 -0.91
C PRO A 146 -5.74 11.29 -1.34
N ILE A 147 -6.33 10.48 -2.19
CA ILE A 147 -5.61 9.37 -2.82
C ILE A 147 -5.39 9.78 -4.27
N LEU A 148 -4.13 9.92 -4.65
CA LEU A 148 -3.76 10.47 -5.95
C LEU A 148 -3.11 9.40 -6.81
N LYS A 149 -3.32 9.52 -8.10
CA LYS A 149 -2.74 8.59 -9.08
C LYS A 149 -1.28 8.96 -9.32
N TRP A 150 -0.42 7.97 -9.15
CA TRP A 150 0.99 8.12 -9.54
C TRP A 150 1.09 7.88 -11.04
N ASP A 151 1.65 8.85 -11.76
CA ASP A 151 1.77 8.76 -13.21
C ASP A 151 3.10 8.10 -13.58
N THR A 152 3.09 6.79 -13.69
CA THR A 152 4.29 6.02 -13.97
C THR A 152 4.93 6.42 -15.29
N LYS A 153 4.12 6.78 -16.28
CA LYS A 153 4.64 7.16 -17.59
C LYS A 153 5.45 8.45 -17.52
N LYS A 154 5.02 9.39 -16.69
CA LYS A 154 5.72 10.68 -16.58
C LYS A 154 6.81 10.63 -15.53
N TRP A 155 6.59 9.91 -14.43
CA TRP A 155 7.43 10.04 -13.24
C TRP A 155 8.29 8.81 -12.98
N GLY A 156 8.15 7.77 -13.79
CA GLY A 156 8.86 6.51 -13.55
C GLY A 156 8.16 5.67 -12.50
N GLU A 157 8.84 4.64 -12.04
CA GLU A 157 8.25 3.74 -11.08
C GLU A 157 7.97 4.47 -9.77
N ILE A 158 6.86 4.11 -9.14
CA ILE A 158 6.49 4.68 -7.86
C ILE A 158 7.57 4.36 -6.82
N PRO A 159 7.92 5.29 -5.92
CA PRO A 159 9.00 5.02 -4.96
C PRO A 159 8.78 3.81 -4.07
N ALA A 160 7.54 3.35 -3.91
CA ALA A 160 7.24 2.15 -3.15
C ALA A 160 7.41 0.87 -3.98
N ASP A 161 7.83 0.98 -5.24
CA ASP A 161 7.98 -0.18 -6.13
C ASP A 161 8.96 -1.19 -5.54
N PHE A 162 8.63 -2.48 -5.74
CA PHE A 162 9.52 -3.56 -5.34
C PHE A 162 10.55 -3.78 -6.46
N GLY A 163 11.82 -3.72 -6.11
CA GLY A 163 12.88 -3.87 -7.10
C GLY A 163 12.75 -5.13 -7.95
N ARG A 164 12.34 -6.24 -7.36
CA ARG A 164 12.18 -7.48 -8.10
C ARG A 164 11.05 -7.39 -9.13
N LYS A 165 10.06 -6.54 -8.86
CA LYS A 165 8.95 -6.34 -9.78
C LYS A 165 9.47 -5.71 -11.07
N SER A 166 10.32 -4.71 -10.96
CA SER A 166 10.96 -4.11 -12.12
C SER A 166 11.79 -5.14 -12.86
N GLY A 167 12.53 -5.94 -12.14
CA GLY A 167 13.34 -6.98 -12.74
C GLY A 167 12.52 -8.01 -13.50
N SER A 168 11.36 -8.36 -12.97
CA SER A 168 10.53 -9.37 -13.58
C SER A 168 9.88 -8.93 -14.89
N LYS A 169 9.93 -7.66 -15.19
CA LYS A 169 9.39 -7.15 -16.45
C LYS A 169 10.30 -7.43 -17.64
N LYS A 170 11.48 -7.85 -17.36
CA LYS A 170 12.44 -8.18 -18.41
C LYS A 170 12.23 -9.59 -18.92
#